data_7ce91b43924a2733def3b6dc535c43e8
#
_entry.id   7ce91b43924a2733def3b6dc535c43e8
#
_cell.length_a   1.000
_cell.length_b   1.000
_cell.length_c   1.000
_cell.angle_alpha   90.00
_cell.angle_beta   90.00
_cell.angle_gamma   90.00
#
_symmetry.space_group_name_H-M   'P 1'
#
loop_
_entity.id
_entity.type
_entity.pdbx_description
1 polymer ?
#
loop_
_entity_poly.entity_id
_entity_poly.type
_entity_poly.pdbx_seq_one_letter_code
_entity_poly.pdbx_strand_id
1 'polypeptide(L)'
;EGNPLTIGGQKFVRGVGTHAVSTFMVNLGGKGKRFSASVGVDDEAGDKSSVVFYVLADKKVLWQSGVMKKGDASKRIDIDVRTVKLLGLLVTDADDGIDYDHVDWCDAKIELIAPRTKAQLTVRPPTLAPYVLTPKPSDLPRINAAKAFGVRPGNPFLYTIAATGKRPMKFAAKNLPKGLTLDESTGRITGTLDKRGEYVVTLIARNAPGQSELDLRIVSGDNISLTPPMGWNSWNCWAEAVDDAKGRAAADAMVKSGLVNHGWTYINIDDCWMVKPDAKDPVLAGSPRDSNGMINSNGKFPDMKALSEYVHSKGLKLGIYSGPGPLTCAGFTASYKHEVQDAQRFGEWGVDYLKYDWCSYSQVAKDRSLPALKEPYAVMRAALDKAPRDIVYSLCQYGWGDVWEWGAEVGGNCWRTTGDIVDTWSSMAGIGFKQAGHEKYAGPGHWNDPDMLVVGRVGWGPQLHPTRLTPDEQYTHISLWCLLSAPLLIGCDMSTLDDFTLSLLTNDEVLAINQDRLGRQARRLSNDNVRQIWVKEMEDGSKTVGLFYADDGKRTPVEYFGPWTKKVKMKMTLRGVDIGIKGKFRVRDLWRQKEVGVFEKETQTAVPYHGVALLRVWGTEKQ
;
A
#
# COMPACT_ATOMS: atom_id res chain seq x y z
N GLU A 1 13.65 -1.36 22.55
CA GLU A 1 14.86 -0.76 22.09
C GLU A 1 15.84 -0.35 23.20
N GLY A 2 15.79 -1.04 24.33
CA GLY A 2 16.79 -0.92 25.40
C GLY A 2 16.40 -0.05 26.59
N ASN A 3 15.26 0.62 26.54
CA ASN A 3 14.77 1.38 27.69
C ASN A 3 14.09 0.45 28.71
N PRO A 4 14.14 0.79 30.02
CA PRO A 4 13.42 0.04 31.05
C PRO A 4 11.91 0.10 30.82
N LEU A 5 11.20 -1.02 30.94
CA LEU A 5 9.74 -1.05 30.89
C LEU A 5 9.18 -0.21 32.03
N THR A 6 8.28 0.73 31.75
CA THR A 6 7.71 1.64 32.75
C THR A 6 6.21 1.80 32.56
N ILE A 7 5.42 1.60 33.61
CA ILE A 7 3.97 1.72 33.61
C ILE A 7 3.55 2.63 34.76
N GLY A 8 2.94 3.79 34.45
CA GLY A 8 2.45 4.74 35.47
C GLY A 8 3.54 5.14 36.45
N GLY A 9 4.76 5.37 36.00
CA GLY A 9 5.93 5.71 36.80
C GLY A 9 6.63 4.53 37.50
N GLN A 10 6.08 3.33 37.44
CA GLN A 10 6.67 2.12 38.03
C GLN A 10 7.62 1.45 37.03
N LYS A 11 8.89 1.23 37.39
CA LYS A 11 9.89 0.52 36.61
C LYS A 11 9.85 -0.99 36.85
N PHE A 12 10.01 -1.76 35.74
CA PHE A 12 10.07 -3.21 35.77
C PHE A 12 11.39 -3.71 35.17
N VAL A 13 11.98 -4.72 35.78
CA VAL A 13 13.28 -5.29 35.37
C VAL A 13 13.11 -6.41 34.32
N ARG A 14 11.92 -7.01 34.28
CA ARG A 14 11.62 -8.15 33.39
C ARG A 14 10.27 -7.94 32.72
N GLY A 15 10.19 -8.26 31.45
CA GLY A 15 8.95 -8.19 30.70
C GLY A 15 9.18 -8.21 29.21
N VAL A 16 8.09 -8.00 28.49
CA VAL A 16 8.07 -7.86 27.03
C VAL A 16 7.25 -6.63 26.72
N GLY A 17 7.91 -5.64 26.15
CA GLY A 17 7.25 -4.51 25.48
C GLY A 17 6.72 -4.97 24.12
N THR A 18 5.53 -4.53 23.76
CA THR A 18 4.89 -4.83 22.49
C THR A 18 3.98 -3.68 22.07
N HIS A 19 3.35 -3.80 20.91
CA HIS A 19 2.39 -2.83 20.39
C HIS A 19 1.04 -3.52 20.13
N ALA A 20 -0.08 -2.82 20.32
CA ALA A 20 -1.38 -3.36 19.89
C ALA A 20 -1.43 -3.44 18.34
N VAL A 21 -2.06 -4.41 17.73
CA VAL A 21 -2.68 -5.60 18.31
C VAL A 21 -1.64 -6.71 18.38
N SER A 22 -1.42 -7.30 19.54
CA SER A 22 -0.42 -8.36 19.70
C SER A 22 -0.96 -9.59 20.42
N THR A 23 -0.41 -10.75 20.05
CA THR A 23 -0.81 -12.04 20.61
C THR A 23 0.40 -12.89 20.93
N PHE A 24 0.43 -13.46 22.14
CA PHE A 24 1.36 -14.52 22.53
C PHE A 24 0.59 -15.79 22.86
N MET A 25 1.08 -16.92 22.41
CA MET A 25 0.49 -18.21 22.68
C MET A 25 1.50 -19.12 23.36
N VAL A 26 1.11 -19.72 24.48
CA VAL A 26 1.95 -20.65 25.25
C VAL A 26 1.24 -21.99 25.38
N ASN A 27 1.85 -23.03 24.83
CA ASN A 27 1.36 -24.40 25.01
C ASN A 27 1.77 -24.91 26.39
N LEU A 28 0.79 -25.03 27.28
CA LEU A 28 0.97 -25.58 28.63
C LEU A 28 0.73 -27.08 28.69
N GLY A 29 0.01 -27.66 27.72
CA GLY A 29 -0.33 -29.08 27.69
C GLY A 29 -1.04 -29.58 28.94
N GLY A 30 -1.76 -28.69 29.67
CA GLY A 30 -2.41 -29.01 30.93
C GLY A 30 -1.45 -29.07 32.15
N LYS A 31 -0.22 -28.59 32.00
CA LYS A 31 0.85 -28.67 33.01
C LYS A 31 1.13 -27.36 33.73
N GLY A 32 0.35 -26.31 33.43
CA GLY A 32 0.39 -25.04 34.17
C GLY A 32 -0.28 -25.17 35.53
N LYS A 33 0.13 -24.34 36.49
CA LYS A 33 -0.51 -24.20 37.80
C LYS A 33 -1.10 -22.80 37.93
N ARG A 34 -0.28 -21.77 37.68
CA ARG A 34 -0.63 -20.37 37.88
C ARG A 34 0.06 -19.49 36.84
N PHE A 35 -0.64 -18.48 36.32
CA PHE A 35 -0.07 -17.40 35.52
C PHE A 35 -0.18 -16.08 36.31
N SER A 36 0.90 -15.33 36.38
CA SER A 36 0.93 -14.00 36.97
C SER A 36 1.69 -13.03 36.08
N ALA A 37 1.26 -11.77 36.04
CA ALA A 37 1.90 -10.66 35.31
C ALA A 37 1.42 -9.32 35.87
N SER A 38 2.14 -8.24 35.55
CA SER A 38 1.65 -6.86 35.62
C SER A 38 1.58 -6.31 34.20
N VAL A 39 0.49 -5.60 33.86
CA VAL A 39 0.28 -5.08 32.52
C VAL A 39 -0.12 -3.62 32.52
N GLY A 40 0.21 -2.90 31.49
CA GLY A 40 -0.20 -1.50 31.29
C GLY A 40 0.38 -0.90 30.03
N VAL A 41 -0.02 0.35 29.79
CA VAL A 41 0.55 1.18 28.72
C VAL A 41 1.91 1.66 29.18
N ASP A 42 2.92 1.54 28.29
CA ASP A 42 4.27 2.03 28.58
C ASP A 42 4.28 3.57 28.67
N ASP A 43 5.06 4.12 29.60
CA ASP A 43 5.15 5.58 29.79
C ASP A 43 5.78 6.29 28.59
N GLU A 44 6.46 5.56 27.68
CA GLU A 44 6.96 6.08 26.40
C GLU A 44 5.85 6.21 25.34
N ALA A 45 4.67 5.63 25.55
CA ALA A 45 3.53 5.75 24.65
C ALA A 45 3.07 7.20 24.50
N GLY A 46 2.40 7.52 23.40
CA GLY A 46 1.77 8.83 23.22
C GLY A 46 0.47 8.99 24.02
N ASP A 47 0.04 10.23 24.22
CA ASP A 47 -1.13 10.55 25.06
C ASP A 47 -2.47 10.03 24.53
N LYS A 48 -2.50 9.57 23.26
CA LYS A 48 -3.70 9.00 22.62
C LYS A 48 -3.80 7.49 22.76
N SER A 49 -2.81 6.84 23.37
CA SER A 49 -2.82 5.38 23.49
C SER A 49 -4.00 4.88 24.30
N SER A 50 -4.65 3.84 23.81
CA SER A 50 -5.71 3.13 24.54
C SER A 50 -5.75 1.65 24.16
N VAL A 51 -5.71 0.75 25.14
CA VAL A 51 -5.58 -0.69 24.91
C VAL A 51 -6.44 -1.50 25.86
N VAL A 52 -6.74 -2.75 25.49
CA VAL A 52 -7.31 -3.74 26.39
C VAL A 52 -6.47 -5.00 26.38
N PHE A 53 -6.05 -5.45 27.54
CA PHE A 53 -5.36 -6.72 27.74
C PHE A 53 -6.35 -7.85 28.02
N TYR A 54 -6.09 -9.02 27.46
CA TYR A 54 -6.85 -10.24 27.73
C TYR A 54 -5.93 -11.42 28.00
N VAL A 55 -6.35 -12.28 28.93
CA VAL A 55 -5.77 -13.60 29.13
C VAL A 55 -6.82 -14.65 28.79
N LEU A 56 -6.48 -15.52 27.87
CA LEU A 56 -7.36 -16.58 27.38
C LEU A 56 -6.81 -17.97 27.71
N ALA A 57 -7.69 -18.89 27.95
CA ALA A 57 -7.39 -20.31 28.13
C ALA A 57 -8.31 -21.16 27.25
N ASP A 58 -7.73 -21.98 26.35
CA ASP A 58 -8.48 -22.93 25.52
C ASP A 58 -9.73 -22.33 24.87
N LYS A 59 -9.64 -21.08 24.35
CA LYS A 59 -10.74 -20.32 23.74
C LYS A 59 -11.76 -19.68 24.71
N LYS A 60 -11.41 -19.48 25.96
CA LYS A 60 -12.22 -18.72 26.92
C LYS A 60 -11.41 -17.56 27.48
N VAL A 61 -12.01 -16.40 27.60
CA VAL A 61 -11.43 -15.26 28.32
C VAL A 61 -11.47 -15.57 29.80
N LEU A 62 -10.29 -15.63 30.42
CA LEU A 62 -10.16 -15.78 31.88
C LEU A 62 -10.07 -14.44 32.60
N TRP A 63 -9.49 -13.45 31.94
CA TRP A 63 -9.28 -12.13 32.52
C TRP A 63 -9.21 -11.06 31.43
N GLN A 64 -9.66 -9.84 31.76
CA GLN A 64 -9.51 -8.65 30.93
C GLN A 64 -9.23 -7.41 31.77
N SER A 65 -8.48 -6.46 31.22
CA SER A 65 -8.11 -5.24 31.93
C SER A 65 -9.21 -4.17 31.96
N GLY A 66 -10.15 -4.19 31.00
CA GLY A 66 -10.84 -2.98 30.56
C GLY A 66 -9.86 -2.04 29.82
N VAL A 67 -10.35 -0.90 29.33
CA VAL A 67 -9.51 0.08 28.63
C VAL A 67 -8.46 0.63 29.61
N MET A 68 -7.20 0.65 29.16
CA MET A 68 -6.06 1.26 29.84
C MET A 68 -5.43 2.31 28.95
N LYS A 69 -4.97 3.40 29.54
CA LYS A 69 -4.33 4.54 28.87
C LYS A 69 -2.98 4.85 29.47
N LYS A 70 -2.17 5.67 28.78
CA LYS A 70 -0.93 6.20 29.34
C LYS A 70 -1.16 6.87 30.70
N GLY A 71 -0.29 6.56 31.65
CA GLY A 71 -0.35 7.07 33.03
C GLY A 71 -1.26 6.29 33.97
N ASP A 72 -2.03 5.31 33.47
CA ASP A 72 -2.77 4.41 34.36
C ASP A 72 -1.80 3.52 35.15
N ALA A 73 -2.16 3.23 36.40
CA ALA A 73 -1.41 2.29 37.20
C ALA A 73 -1.43 0.87 36.58
N SER A 74 -0.33 0.14 36.73
CA SER A 74 -0.24 -1.24 36.27
C SER A 74 -1.33 -2.11 36.90
N LYS A 75 -1.94 -3.02 36.10
CA LYS A 75 -2.91 -4.01 36.59
C LYS A 75 -2.24 -5.36 36.79
N ARG A 76 -2.40 -5.92 37.99
CA ARG A 76 -1.85 -7.24 38.32
C ARG A 76 -2.79 -8.34 37.89
N ILE A 77 -2.23 -9.35 37.24
CA ILE A 77 -2.88 -10.61 36.86
C ILE A 77 -2.37 -11.71 37.76
N ASP A 78 -3.26 -12.54 38.27
CA ASP A 78 -2.91 -13.71 39.06
C ASP A 78 -4.04 -14.75 38.97
N ILE A 79 -3.89 -15.72 38.05
CA ILE A 79 -4.95 -16.64 37.66
C ILE A 79 -4.52 -18.10 37.69
N ASP A 80 -5.46 -18.98 37.98
CA ASP A 80 -5.29 -20.44 37.92
C ASP A 80 -5.31 -20.90 36.47
N VAL A 81 -4.27 -21.63 36.05
CA VAL A 81 -4.15 -22.18 34.68
C VAL A 81 -4.02 -23.71 34.68
N ARG A 82 -4.45 -24.37 35.77
CA ARG A 82 -4.51 -25.83 35.83
C ARG A 82 -5.48 -26.33 34.74
N THR A 83 -5.11 -27.42 34.10
CA THR A 83 -5.85 -28.01 32.95
C THR A 83 -5.80 -27.22 31.65
N VAL A 84 -5.33 -25.97 31.63
CA VAL A 84 -5.19 -25.17 30.43
C VAL A 84 -4.16 -25.81 29.50
N LYS A 85 -4.57 -26.12 28.27
CA LYS A 85 -3.66 -26.64 27.24
C LYS A 85 -2.95 -25.51 26.52
N LEU A 86 -3.70 -24.48 26.14
CA LEU A 86 -3.21 -23.32 25.41
C LEU A 86 -3.56 -22.04 26.15
N LEU A 87 -2.56 -21.30 26.59
CA LEU A 87 -2.68 -19.98 27.20
C LEU A 87 -2.45 -18.92 26.11
N GLY A 88 -3.38 -17.98 25.96
CA GLY A 88 -3.28 -16.84 25.07
C GLY A 88 -3.17 -15.54 25.84
N LEU A 89 -2.23 -14.69 25.44
CA LEU A 89 -2.09 -13.31 25.92
C LEU A 89 -2.36 -12.39 24.74
N LEU A 90 -3.34 -11.50 24.86
CA LEU A 90 -3.78 -10.61 23.79
C LEU A 90 -3.78 -9.17 24.30
N VAL A 91 -3.35 -8.26 23.44
CA VAL A 91 -3.60 -6.82 23.57
C VAL A 91 -4.35 -6.35 22.35
N THR A 92 -5.42 -5.60 22.53
CA THR A 92 -6.19 -4.94 21.45
C THR A 92 -6.08 -3.43 21.56
N ASP A 93 -6.42 -2.75 20.49
CA ASP A 93 -6.41 -1.29 20.32
C ASP A 93 -7.68 -0.58 20.87
N ALA A 94 -8.37 -1.21 21.80
CA ALA A 94 -9.61 -0.69 22.41
C ALA A 94 -10.68 -0.20 21.37
N ASP A 95 -10.59 -0.62 20.11
CA ASP A 95 -11.48 -0.26 18.98
C ASP A 95 -11.33 1.22 18.49
N ASP A 96 -10.26 1.93 18.85
CA ASP A 96 -10.04 3.33 18.40
C ASP A 96 -8.80 3.50 17.50
N GLY A 97 -8.11 2.41 17.17
CA GLY A 97 -6.92 2.39 16.33
C GLY A 97 -5.64 2.13 17.13
N ILE A 98 -4.54 1.88 16.42
CA ILE A 98 -3.30 1.42 17.03
C ILE A 98 -2.30 2.55 17.35
N ASP A 99 -2.70 3.81 17.19
CA ASP A 99 -1.78 4.95 17.33
C ASP A 99 -1.23 5.06 18.75
N TYR A 100 0.11 4.92 18.89
CA TYR A 100 0.85 5.01 20.15
C TYR A 100 0.58 3.90 21.16
N ASP A 101 0.02 2.77 20.78
CA ASP A 101 -0.36 1.67 21.66
C ASP A 101 0.83 0.81 22.11
N HIS A 102 1.89 1.44 22.62
CA HIS A 102 3.02 0.76 23.23
C HIS A 102 2.64 0.26 24.63
N VAL A 103 2.85 -1.01 24.88
CA VAL A 103 2.35 -1.69 26.07
C VAL A 103 3.32 -2.74 26.58
N ASP A 104 3.20 -3.08 27.86
CA ASP A 104 4.08 -4.00 28.55
C ASP A 104 3.36 -5.15 29.24
N TRP A 105 3.94 -6.34 29.09
CA TRP A 105 3.70 -7.50 29.94
C TRP A 105 4.89 -7.66 30.89
N CYS A 106 4.79 -7.10 32.10
CA CYS A 106 5.86 -7.08 33.09
C CYS A 106 5.75 -8.26 34.06
N ASP A 107 6.90 -8.78 34.46
CA ASP A 107 7.05 -9.89 35.44
C ASP A 107 6.17 -11.11 35.11
N ALA A 108 5.92 -11.35 33.83
CA ALA A 108 5.11 -12.47 33.36
C ALA A 108 5.75 -13.81 33.73
N LYS A 109 5.00 -14.61 34.50
CA LYS A 109 5.49 -15.87 35.09
C LYS A 109 4.41 -16.95 35.02
N ILE A 110 4.83 -18.15 34.65
CA ILE A 110 4.01 -19.36 34.69
C ILE A 110 4.60 -20.33 35.68
N GLU A 111 3.84 -20.70 36.73
CA GLU A 111 4.18 -21.81 37.62
C GLU A 111 3.71 -23.11 36.95
N LEU A 112 4.59 -24.10 36.90
CA LEU A 112 4.32 -25.44 36.37
C LEU A 112 4.09 -26.45 37.49
N ILE A 113 3.31 -27.51 37.21
CA ILE A 113 2.95 -28.55 38.18
C ILE A 113 4.16 -29.37 38.59
N ALA A 114 5.16 -29.54 37.71
CA ALA A 114 6.37 -30.32 37.98
C ALA A 114 7.63 -29.56 37.50
N PRO A 115 8.74 -29.62 38.29
CA PRO A 115 9.96 -28.80 38.08
C PRO A 115 10.71 -29.08 36.76
N ARG A 116 10.48 -30.20 36.09
CA ARG A 116 11.12 -30.58 34.80
C ARG A 116 10.22 -30.38 33.58
N THR A 117 9.06 -29.79 33.76
CA THR A 117 8.12 -29.50 32.66
C THR A 117 8.55 -28.22 31.98
N LYS A 118 8.56 -28.21 30.62
CA LYS A 118 8.81 -27.00 29.85
C LYS A 118 7.50 -26.53 29.21
N ALA A 119 7.16 -25.25 29.43
CA ALA A 119 6.18 -24.57 28.61
C ALA A 119 6.85 -24.20 27.27
N GLN A 120 6.13 -24.31 26.18
CA GLN A 120 6.64 -23.96 24.86
C GLN A 120 5.82 -22.82 24.30
N LEU A 121 6.50 -21.76 23.86
CA LEU A 121 5.89 -20.79 22.98
C LEU A 121 5.44 -21.56 21.72
N THR A 122 4.19 -21.42 21.38
CA THR A 122 3.65 -21.99 20.15
C THR A 122 3.48 -20.87 19.13
N VAL A 123 3.90 -21.16 17.94
CA VAL A 123 3.67 -20.26 16.83
C VAL A 123 2.17 -20.23 16.51
N ARG A 124 1.68 -19.07 16.06
CA ARG A 124 0.33 -18.88 15.53
C ARG A 124 -0.07 -20.09 14.68
N PRO A 125 -1.30 -20.61 14.80
CA PRO A 125 -1.77 -21.65 13.88
C PRO A 125 -1.55 -21.19 12.44
N PRO A 126 -1.20 -22.12 11.51
CA PRO A 126 -0.99 -21.74 10.12
C PRO A 126 -2.22 -21.00 9.60
N THR A 127 -1.98 -19.84 9.02
CA THR A 127 -2.95 -19.13 8.18
C THR A 127 -3.48 -20.10 7.13
N LEU A 128 -4.69 -19.87 6.59
CA LEU A 128 -5.18 -20.59 5.42
C LEU A 128 -4.06 -20.70 4.38
N ALA A 129 -3.83 -21.90 3.87
CA ALA A 129 -2.88 -22.07 2.78
C ALA A 129 -3.27 -21.13 1.63
N PRO A 130 -2.34 -20.36 1.08
CA PRO A 130 -2.60 -19.54 -0.08
C PRO A 130 -3.17 -20.37 -1.24
N TYR A 131 -4.07 -19.78 -1.99
CA TYR A 131 -4.64 -20.39 -3.18
C TYR A 131 -4.66 -19.40 -4.34
N VAL A 132 -4.22 -19.82 -5.51
CA VAL A 132 -4.11 -18.98 -6.69
C VAL A 132 -5.39 -19.03 -7.51
N LEU A 133 -6.00 -17.86 -7.76
CA LEU A 133 -7.17 -17.70 -8.64
C LEU A 133 -6.78 -17.26 -10.05
N THR A 134 -5.71 -16.47 -10.16
CA THR A 134 -5.21 -15.92 -11.43
C THR A 134 -4.69 -17.04 -12.32
N PRO A 135 -5.23 -17.24 -13.53
CA PRO A 135 -4.70 -18.23 -14.45
C PRO A 135 -3.32 -17.83 -14.97
N LYS A 136 -2.56 -18.81 -15.47
CA LYS A 136 -1.29 -18.52 -16.15
C LYS A 136 -1.56 -17.66 -17.40
N PRO A 137 -0.69 -16.68 -17.69
CA PRO A 137 -0.80 -15.89 -18.91
C PRO A 137 -0.78 -16.76 -20.18
N SER A 138 -1.51 -16.33 -21.20
CA SER A 138 -1.49 -16.98 -22.52
C SER A 138 -0.13 -16.80 -23.20
N ASP A 139 0.23 -17.72 -24.10
CA ASP A 139 1.37 -17.56 -25.01
C ASP A 139 1.16 -16.46 -26.05
N LEU A 140 -0.08 -16.11 -26.36
CA LEU A 140 -0.41 -14.98 -27.23
C LEU A 140 -0.02 -13.66 -26.56
N PRO A 141 0.46 -12.66 -27.34
CA PRO A 141 0.76 -11.34 -26.79
C PRO A 141 -0.51 -10.67 -26.23
N ARG A 142 -0.37 -10.03 -25.08
CA ARG A 142 -1.36 -9.10 -24.53
C ARG A 142 -0.65 -7.85 -24.03
N ILE A 143 -1.03 -6.69 -24.55
CA ILE A 143 -0.53 -5.40 -24.06
C ILE A 143 -1.32 -5.00 -22.80
N ASN A 144 -0.60 -4.79 -21.70
CA ASN A 144 -1.13 -4.45 -20.36
C ASN A 144 -0.75 -3.02 -19.96
N ALA A 145 -0.15 -2.27 -20.85
CA ALA A 145 0.30 -0.91 -20.62
C ALA A 145 -0.87 0.06 -20.35
N ALA A 146 -0.58 1.16 -19.64
CA ALA A 146 -1.54 2.25 -19.47
C ALA A 146 -2.02 2.79 -20.83
N LYS A 147 -3.31 3.02 -20.97
CA LYS A 147 -3.94 3.50 -22.22
C LYS A 147 -3.84 5.02 -22.40
N ALA A 148 -3.39 5.75 -21.40
CA ALA A 148 -3.18 7.18 -21.44
C ALA A 148 -1.87 7.55 -20.75
N PHE A 149 -1.14 8.50 -21.34
CA PHE A 149 0.13 8.99 -20.80
C PHE A 149 0.22 10.50 -20.95
N GLY A 150 0.52 11.21 -19.87
CA GLY A 150 0.71 12.65 -19.85
C GLY A 150 2.18 13.03 -19.76
N VAL A 151 2.59 14.08 -20.45
CA VAL A 151 3.94 14.65 -20.42
C VAL A 151 3.87 16.15 -20.68
N ARG A 152 4.67 16.97 -19.99
CA ARG A 152 4.80 18.39 -20.29
C ARG A 152 5.70 18.61 -21.53
N PRO A 153 5.37 19.60 -22.39
CA PRO A 153 6.18 19.89 -23.57
C PRO A 153 7.66 20.12 -23.23
N GLY A 154 8.56 19.51 -24.01
CA GLY A 154 10.01 19.61 -23.83
C GLY A 154 10.59 18.70 -22.76
N ASN A 155 9.79 18.09 -21.90
CA ASN A 155 10.28 17.20 -20.87
C ASN A 155 10.63 15.80 -21.41
N PRO A 156 11.56 15.08 -20.76
CA PRO A 156 11.92 13.72 -21.16
C PRO A 156 10.72 12.78 -21.11
N PHE A 157 10.54 12.03 -22.19
CA PHE A 157 9.51 11.00 -22.34
C PHE A 157 10.13 9.63 -22.08
N LEU A 158 9.53 8.86 -21.16
CA LEU A 158 9.87 7.46 -20.95
C LEU A 158 8.59 6.66 -20.72
N TYR A 159 8.29 5.76 -21.64
CA TYR A 159 7.15 4.86 -21.57
C TYR A 159 7.54 3.48 -22.07
N THR A 160 7.19 2.41 -21.34
CA THR A 160 7.48 1.03 -21.73
C THR A 160 6.19 0.32 -22.10
N ILE A 161 6.15 -0.33 -23.26
CA ILE A 161 5.03 -1.17 -23.69
C ILE A 161 5.03 -2.44 -22.86
N ALA A 162 4.28 -2.44 -21.75
CA ALA A 162 4.11 -3.62 -20.92
C ALA A 162 3.28 -4.67 -21.68
N ALA A 163 3.83 -5.87 -21.86
CA ALA A 163 3.12 -6.95 -22.55
C ALA A 163 3.50 -8.32 -22.01
N THR A 164 2.50 -9.15 -21.77
CA THR A 164 2.62 -10.57 -21.48
C THR A 164 2.54 -11.41 -22.76
N GLY A 165 3.00 -12.67 -22.70
CA GLY A 165 3.06 -13.60 -23.82
C GLY A 165 4.41 -14.30 -23.93
N LYS A 166 4.47 -15.34 -24.75
CA LYS A 166 5.71 -16.09 -24.96
C LYS A 166 6.82 -15.21 -25.56
N ARG A 167 8.02 -15.28 -24.99
CA ARG A 167 9.21 -14.60 -25.52
C ARG A 167 9.94 -15.50 -26.55
N PRO A 168 10.71 -14.95 -27.54
CA PRO A 168 10.96 -13.52 -27.76
C PRO A 168 9.73 -12.78 -28.31
N MET A 169 9.67 -11.47 -28.01
CA MET A 169 8.61 -10.57 -28.45
C MET A 169 9.23 -9.35 -29.12
N LYS A 170 8.60 -8.83 -30.16
CA LYS A 170 8.95 -7.60 -30.84
C LYS A 170 7.84 -6.58 -30.69
N PHE A 171 8.24 -5.32 -30.63
CA PHE A 171 7.32 -4.19 -30.46
C PHE A 171 7.36 -3.28 -31.68
N ALA A 172 6.22 -2.67 -31.98
CA ALA A 172 6.09 -1.65 -33.01
C ALA A 172 5.06 -0.59 -32.57
N ALA A 173 5.08 0.56 -33.21
CA ALA A 173 4.11 1.62 -33.00
C ALA A 173 3.72 2.24 -34.37
N LYS A 174 2.41 2.47 -34.56
CA LYS A 174 1.89 3.27 -35.68
C LYS A 174 1.59 4.68 -35.16
N ASN A 175 1.81 5.69 -36.01
CA ASN A 175 1.54 7.09 -35.70
C ASN A 175 2.34 7.63 -34.50
N LEU A 176 3.56 7.12 -34.28
CA LEU A 176 4.44 7.64 -33.23
C LEU A 176 4.80 9.10 -33.54
N PRO A 177 4.54 10.07 -32.64
CA PRO A 177 4.83 11.48 -32.89
C PRO A 177 6.32 11.74 -33.16
N LYS A 178 6.59 12.73 -34.03
CA LYS A 178 7.97 13.20 -34.23
C LYS A 178 8.58 13.65 -32.90
N GLY A 179 9.79 13.25 -32.61
CA GLY A 179 10.50 13.49 -31.36
C GLY A 179 10.53 12.27 -30.43
N LEU A 180 9.67 11.27 -30.67
CA LEU A 180 9.70 10.00 -29.94
C LEU A 180 10.32 8.88 -30.78
N THR A 181 11.02 7.97 -30.11
CA THR A 181 11.67 6.80 -30.71
C THR A 181 11.29 5.55 -29.92
N LEU A 182 10.99 4.46 -30.64
CA LEU A 182 10.70 3.15 -30.04
C LEU A 182 11.92 2.22 -30.23
N ASP A 183 12.34 1.59 -29.14
CA ASP A 183 13.20 0.39 -29.19
C ASP A 183 12.32 -0.85 -29.38
N GLU A 184 12.37 -1.45 -30.58
CA GLU A 184 11.56 -2.61 -30.95
C GLU A 184 11.85 -3.87 -30.13
N SER A 185 13.01 -3.96 -29.50
CA SER A 185 13.42 -5.13 -28.70
C SER A 185 12.90 -5.07 -27.27
N THR A 186 12.86 -3.88 -26.69
CA THR A 186 12.47 -3.63 -25.30
C THR A 186 11.06 -3.07 -25.16
N GLY A 187 10.50 -2.50 -26.21
CA GLY A 187 9.21 -1.78 -26.17
C GLY A 187 9.30 -0.41 -25.51
N ARG A 188 10.52 0.14 -25.29
CA ARG A 188 10.69 1.46 -24.69
C ARG A 188 10.51 2.57 -25.74
N ILE A 189 9.69 3.55 -25.39
CA ILE A 189 9.50 4.79 -26.14
C ILE A 189 10.17 5.91 -25.35
N THR A 190 11.11 6.60 -26.00
CA THR A 190 11.88 7.71 -25.39
C THR A 190 11.92 8.91 -26.33
N GLY A 191 12.33 10.07 -25.82
CA GLY A 191 12.47 11.31 -26.61
C GLY A 191 11.82 12.49 -25.90
N THR A 192 11.34 13.46 -26.67
CA THR A 192 10.62 14.67 -26.20
C THR A 192 9.51 15.05 -27.15
N LEU A 193 8.48 15.71 -26.63
CA LEU A 193 7.40 16.32 -27.40
C LEU A 193 7.40 17.83 -27.12
N ASP A 194 7.80 18.63 -28.09
CA ASP A 194 7.95 20.08 -27.92
C ASP A 194 6.61 20.83 -27.98
N LYS A 195 5.59 20.21 -28.61
CA LYS A 195 4.30 20.87 -28.86
C LYS A 195 3.21 20.27 -28.00
N ARG A 196 2.37 21.14 -27.43
CA ARG A 196 1.10 20.73 -26.82
C ARG A 196 0.18 20.06 -27.82
N GLY A 197 -0.53 19.03 -27.38
CA GLY A 197 -1.50 18.33 -28.23
C GLY A 197 -1.81 16.93 -27.72
N GLU A 198 -2.72 16.29 -28.39
CA GLU A 198 -3.09 14.89 -28.15
C GLU A 198 -2.71 14.04 -29.35
N TYR A 199 -2.15 12.88 -29.07
CA TYR A 199 -1.69 11.93 -30.09
C TYR A 199 -2.25 10.56 -29.75
N VAL A 200 -2.75 9.86 -30.76
CA VAL A 200 -3.16 8.45 -30.63
C VAL A 200 -2.14 7.59 -31.35
N VAL A 201 -1.46 6.75 -30.57
CA VAL A 201 -0.42 5.84 -31.04
C VAL A 201 -0.91 4.42 -30.90
N THR A 202 -0.97 3.66 -32.00
CA THR A 202 -1.29 2.23 -31.92
C THR A 202 -0.04 1.44 -31.59
N LEU A 203 0.04 0.94 -30.38
CA LEU A 203 1.11 0.06 -29.87
C LEU A 203 0.87 -1.36 -30.36
N ILE A 204 1.93 -2.08 -30.73
CA ILE A 204 1.86 -3.44 -31.23
C ILE A 204 2.90 -4.30 -30.52
N ALA A 205 2.46 -5.46 -30.02
CA ALA A 205 3.34 -6.51 -29.50
C ALA A 205 3.16 -7.79 -30.33
N ARG A 206 4.26 -8.39 -30.81
CA ARG A 206 4.26 -9.58 -31.68
C ARG A 206 5.20 -10.65 -31.16
N ASN A 207 4.74 -11.91 -31.23
CA ASN A 207 5.57 -13.09 -31.02
C ASN A 207 5.19 -14.19 -32.05
N ALA A 208 5.80 -15.37 -31.96
CA ALA A 208 5.48 -16.47 -32.87
C ALA A 208 4.01 -16.90 -32.87
N PRO A 209 3.28 -16.98 -31.72
CA PRO A 209 1.84 -17.30 -31.70
C PRO A 209 0.91 -16.23 -32.29
N GLY A 210 1.31 -14.93 -32.29
CA GLY A 210 0.41 -13.87 -32.80
C GLY A 210 0.80 -12.45 -32.45
N GLN A 211 -0.18 -11.54 -32.48
CA GLN A 211 0.02 -10.14 -32.12
C GLN A 211 -1.14 -9.57 -31.29
N SER A 212 -0.86 -8.48 -30.58
CA SER A 212 -1.83 -7.65 -29.86
C SER A 212 -1.61 -6.20 -30.21
N GLU A 213 -2.69 -5.43 -30.31
CA GLU A 213 -2.66 -3.98 -30.53
C GLU A 213 -3.39 -3.25 -29.40
N LEU A 214 -2.93 -2.05 -29.05
CA LEU A 214 -3.53 -1.17 -28.05
C LEU A 214 -3.34 0.29 -28.47
N ASP A 215 -4.40 1.10 -28.42
CA ASP A 215 -4.28 2.54 -28.64
C ASP A 215 -3.89 3.26 -27.34
N LEU A 216 -2.73 3.92 -27.39
CA LEU A 216 -2.21 4.80 -26.37
C LEU A 216 -2.56 6.25 -26.71
N ARG A 217 -3.29 6.91 -25.83
CA ARG A 217 -3.52 8.37 -25.89
C ARG A 217 -2.37 9.07 -25.17
N ILE A 218 -1.53 9.80 -25.91
CA ILE A 218 -0.49 10.67 -25.34
C ILE A 218 -1.03 12.10 -25.30
N VAL A 219 -0.96 12.72 -24.11
CA VAL A 219 -1.35 14.12 -23.90
C VAL A 219 -0.09 14.91 -23.56
N SER A 220 0.37 15.73 -24.50
CA SER A 220 1.43 16.72 -24.25
C SER A 220 0.78 18.01 -23.74
N GLY A 221 0.90 18.25 -22.42
CA GLY A 221 0.20 19.33 -21.74
C GLY A 221 0.59 19.40 -20.26
N ASP A 222 -0.22 20.07 -19.44
CA ASP A 222 0.09 20.28 -18.02
C ASP A 222 -0.23 19.06 -17.14
N ASN A 223 -1.15 18.20 -17.59
CA ASN A 223 -1.59 17.06 -16.81
C ASN A 223 -0.69 15.83 -17.06
N ILE A 224 -0.07 15.36 -16.01
CA ILE A 224 0.69 14.10 -15.98
C ILE A 224 -0.06 13.07 -15.12
N SER A 225 0.44 11.84 -15.02
CA SER A 225 -0.19 10.77 -14.20
C SER A 225 -1.66 10.52 -14.58
N LEU A 226 -1.95 10.40 -15.90
CA LEU A 226 -3.32 10.24 -16.42
C LEU A 226 -3.97 8.90 -16.04
N THR A 227 -3.20 7.94 -15.57
CA THR A 227 -3.64 6.74 -14.84
C THR A 227 -2.94 6.70 -13.49
N PRO A 228 -3.48 5.97 -12.49
CA PRO A 228 -2.83 5.86 -11.19
C PRO A 228 -1.42 5.28 -11.31
N PRO A 229 -0.42 5.81 -10.58
CA PRO A 229 0.93 5.23 -10.55
C PRO A 229 0.92 3.78 -10.06
N MET A 230 1.72 2.93 -10.69
CA MET A 230 1.97 1.55 -10.27
C MET A 230 3.47 1.35 -10.05
N GLY A 231 3.85 0.86 -8.87
CA GLY A 231 5.27 0.68 -8.54
C GLY A 231 5.50 0.02 -7.20
N TRP A 232 6.68 0.25 -6.67
CA TRP A 232 7.14 -0.22 -5.37
C TRP A 232 7.59 0.97 -4.52
N ASN A 233 7.45 0.86 -3.21
CA ASN A 233 7.98 1.81 -2.25
C ASN A 233 8.71 1.05 -1.13
N SER A 234 9.86 1.58 -0.70
CA SER A 234 10.77 0.91 0.23
C SER A 234 10.31 0.88 1.69
N TRP A 235 9.33 1.73 2.08
CA TRP A 235 9.06 1.97 3.52
C TRP A 235 8.57 0.73 4.25
N ASN A 236 7.50 0.09 3.76
CA ASN A 236 6.85 -1.00 4.49
C ASN A 236 7.67 -2.29 4.54
N CYS A 237 8.73 -2.41 3.74
CA CYS A 237 9.67 -3.52 3.87
C CYS A 237 10.98 -3.12 4.57
N TRP A 238 11.58 -1.99 4.27
CA TRP A 238 12.93 -1.68 4.74
C TRP A 238 13.01 -0.53 5.75
N ALA A 239 12.03 0.39 5.78
CA ALA A 239 12.09 1.61 6.59
C ALA A 239 13.49 2.25 6.53
N GLU A 240 14.12 2.53 7.67
CA GLU A 240 15.46 3.11 7.74
C GLU A 240 16.58 2.19 7.19
N ALA A 241 16.32 0.90 7.01
CA ALA A 241 17.32 -0.05 6.49
C ALA A 241 17.49 0.02 4.96
N VAL A 242 16.77 0.88 4.24
CA VAL A 242 16.90 1.07 2.79
C VAL A 242 18.29 1.61 2.41
N ASP A 243 18.79 1.20 1.24
CA ASP A 243 20.06 1.66 0.64
C ASP A 243 20.02 1.53 -0.90
N ASP A 244 21.03 2.05 -1.60
CA ASP A 244 21.17 1.97 -3.06
C ASP A 244 21.10 0.52 -3.58
N ALA A 245 21.74 -0.41 -2.89
CA ALA A 245 21.72 -1.82 -3.29
C ALA A 245 20.31 -2.42 -3.27
N LYS A 246 19.50 -2.09 -2.26
CA LYS A 246 18.09 -2.52 -2.17
C LYS A 246 17.22 -1.86 -3.23
N GLY A 247 17.47 -0.58 -3.55
CA GLY A 247 16.81 0.12 -4.65
C GLY A 247 17.07 -0.57 -6.00
N ARG A 248 18.34 -0.90 -6.29
CA ARG A 248 18.71 -1.65 -7.50
C ARG A 248 18.12 -3.06 -7.50
N ALA A 249 18.19 -3.77 -6.37
CA ALA A 249 17.60 -5.10 -6.24
C ALA A 249 16.08 -5.09 -6.48
N ALA A 250 15.36 -4.07 -6.01
CA ALA A 250 13.94 -3.90 -6.28
C ALA A 250 13.66 -3.69 -7.79
N ALA A 251 14.48 -2.87 -8.49
CA ALA A 251 14.38 -2.70 -9.94
C ALA A 251 14.66 -4.01 -10.69
N ASP A 252 15.67 -4.76 -10.29
CA ASP A 252 15.98 -6.08 -10.86
C ASP A 252 14.86 -7.08 -10.62
N ALA A 253 14.32 -7.12 -9.40
CA ALA A 253 13.21 -8.00 -9.04
C ALA A 253 11.94 -7.68 -9.84
N MET A 254 11.61 -6.41 -10.08
CA MET A 254 10.47 -6.00 -10.90
C MET A 254 10.59 -6.51 -12.34
N VAL A 255 11.78 -6.48 -12.91
CA VAL A 255 12.03 -7.03 -14.25
C VAL A 255 12.05 -8.56 -14.22
N LYS A 256 12.78 -9.18 -13.30
CA LYS A 256 12.97 -10.64 -13.22
C LYS A 256 11.68 -11.38 -12.92
N SER A 257 10.83 -10.85 -12.04
CA SER A 257 9.52 -11.42 -11.72
C SER A 257 8.48 -11.26 -12.84
N GLY A 258 8.76 -10.39 -13.83
CA GLY A 258 7.85 -10.08 -14.91
C GLY A 258 6.81 -9.00 -14.56
N LEU A 259 6.82 -8.41 -13.38
CA LEU A 259 5.90 -7.32 -12.99
C LEU A 259 5.90 -6.18 -14.01
N VAL A 260 7.05 -5.85 -14.59
CA VAL A 260 7.17 -4.84 -15.67
C VAL A 260 6.28 -5.14 -16.89
N ASN A 261 5.97 -6.42 -17.17
CA ASN A 261 5.09 -6.83 -18.26
C ASN A 261 3.60 -6.61 -17.95
N HIS A 262 3.27 -6.27 -16.71
CA HIS A 262 1.93 -5.98 -16.19
C HIS A 262 1.71 -4.49 -15.90
N GLY A 263 2.67 -3.62 -16.27
CA GLY A 263 2.56 -2.16 -16.14
C GLY A 263 3.16 -1.55 -14.88
N TRP A 264 3.80 -2.34 -14.00
CA TRP A 264 4.53 -1.83 -12.85
C TRP A 264 5.78 -1.07 -13.31
N THR A 265 5.94 0.17 -12.82
CA THR A 265 6.89 1.13 -13.43
C THR A 265 7.78 1.84 -12.41
N TYR A 266 7.26 2.24 -11.24
CA TYR A 266 8.00 3.08 -10.30
C TYR A 266 8.79 2.25 -9.29
N ILE A 267 10.01 2.70 -8.99
CA ILE A 267 10.86 2.26 -7.87
C ILE A 267 11.04 3.47 -6.96
N ASN A 268 10.30 3.52 -5.85
CA ASN A 268 10.30 4.66 -4.95
C ASN A 268 11.15 4.36 -3.71
N ILE A 269 12.21 5.15 -3.53
CA ILE A 269 13.00 5.19 -2.29
C ILE A 269 12.30 6.16 -1.35
N ASP A 270 11.77 5.65 -0.25
CA ASP A 270 11.12 6.44 0.80
C ASP A 270 12.15 7.22 1.64
N ASP A 271 11.86 7.61 2.86
CA ASP A 271 12.73 8.37 3.75
C ASP A 271 14.13 7.73 3.93
N CYS A 272 15.06 8.45 4.51
CA CYS A 272 16.41 8.00 4.94
C CYS A 272 17.50 7.95 3.85
N TRP A 273 17.30 8.56 2.68
CA TRP A 273 18.35 8.70 1.66
C TRP A 273 19.20 9.96 1.82
N MET A 274 18.70 10.97 2.53
CA MET A 274 19.33 12.26 2.77
C MET A 274 20.38 12.16 3.89
N VAL A 275 21.22 13.18 4.00
CA VAL A 275 22.10 13.33 5.18
C VAL A 275 21.23 13.52 6.43
N LYS A 276 21.59 12.82 7.52
CA LYS A 276 20.95 12.97 8.82
C LYS A 276 21.76 13.96 9.66
N PRO A 277 21.20 15.14 10.03
CA PRO A 277 21.89 16.08 10.91
C PRO A 277 22.28 15.43 12.23
N ASP A 278 23.46 15.77 12.74
CA ASP A 278 24.00 15.30 14.02
C ASP A 278 24.15 13.78 14.15
N ALA A 279 24.10 13.06 13.04
CA ALA A 279 24.30 11.61 13.04
C ALA A 279 25.71 11.23 13.52
N LYS A 280 25.78 10.27 14.44
CA LYS A 280 27.06 9.68 14.89
C LYS A 280 27.59 8.66 13.92
N ASP A 281 26.70 8.01 13.17
CA ASP A 281 27.07 7.06 12.11
C ASP A 281 27.66 7.82 10.92
N PRO A 282 28.93 7.58 10.55
CA PRO A 282 29.58 8.28 9.46
C PRO A 282 28.92 8.02 8.09
N VAL A 283 28.16 6.93 7.94
CA VAL A 283 27.42 6.63 6.71
C VAL A 283 26.22 7.57 6.55
N LEU A 284 25.62 8.04 7.64
CA LEU A 284 24.47 8.94 7.63
C LEU A 284 24.88 10.41 7.76
N ALA A 285 26.10 10.67 8.29
CA ALA A 285 26.63 11.99 8.55
C ALA A 285 27.13 12.67 7.27
N GLY A 286 27.28 14.00 7.30
CA GLY A 286 27.84 14.78 6.21
C GLY A 286 27.29 16.20 6.19
N SER A 287 27.62 16.97 5.13
CA SER A 287 26.98 18.24 4.88
C SER A 287 25.57 18.00 4.33
N PRO A 288 24.50 18.49 4.98
CA PRO A 288 23.15 18.32 4.49
C PRO A 288 22.92 18.90 3.08
N ARG A 289 23.70 19.95 2.75
CA ARG A 289 23.59 20.66 1.48
C ARG A 289 24.96 21.04 0.96
N ASP A 290 25.08 21.22 -0.35
CA ASP A 290 26.30 21.74 -0.98
C ASP A 290 26.38 23.28 -0.88
N SER A 291 27.43 23.89 -1.45
CA SER A 291 27.66 25.35 -1.45
C SER A 291 26.57 26.14 -2.17
N ASN A 292 25.77 25.51 -3.01
CA ASN A 292 24.65 26.11 -3.74
C ASN A 292 23.30 25.90 -3.00
N GLY A 293 23.33 25.30 -1.82
CA GLY A 293 22.15 24.99 -1.01
C GLY A 293 21.36 23.75 -1.50
N MET A 294 21.86 23.01 -2.46
CA MET A 294 21.23 21.80 -2.97
C MET A 294 21.42 20.63 -2.00
N ILE A 295 20.37 19.82 -1.84
CA ILE A 295 20.36 18.70 -0.90
C ILE A 295 21.37 17.61 -1.30
N ASN A 296 22.02 17.03 -0.30
CA ASN A 296 22.93 15.90 -0.45
C ASN A 296 22.31 14.59 0.03
N SER A 297 22.64 13.49 -0.66
CA SER A 297 22.38 12.14 -0.19
C SER A 297 23.45 11.70 0.83
N ASN A 298 23.11 10.73 1.68
CA ASN A 298 24.04 10.12 2.63
C ASN A 298 24.84 8.96 2.01
N GLY A 299 25.73 8.34 2.79
CA GLY A 299 26.58 7.25 2.32
C GLY A 299 25.85 5.96 1.93
N LYS A 300 24.56 5.78 2.29
CA LYS A 300 23.73 4.67 1.79
C LYS A 300 23.34 4.86 0.33
N PHE A 301 23.33 6.10 -0.14
CA PHE A 301 22.98 6.49 -1.51
C PHE A 301 24.07 7.40 -2.09
N PRO A 302 25.24 6.87 -2.39
CA PRO A 302 26.41 7.66 -2.76
C PRO A 302 26.24 8.43 -4.08
N ASP A 303 25.38 7.95 -4.98
CA ASP A 303 25.10 8.56 -6.27
C ASP A 303 23.67 8.33 -6.73
N MET A 304 22.78 9.26 -6.40
CA MET A 304 21.34 9.20 -6.74
C MET A 304 21.12 9.29 -8.26
N LYS A 305 21.98 9.99 -8.99
CA LYS A 305 21.90 10.06 -10.45
C LYS A 305 22.20 8.71 -11.09
N ALA A 306 23.27 8.05 -10.67
CA ALA A 306 23.60 6.71 -11.14
C ALA A 306 22.53 5.67 -10.79
N LEU A 307 21.86 5.81 -9.62
CA LEU A 307 20.71 4.98 -9.28
C LEU A 307 19.54 5.22 -10.24
N SER A 308 19.23 6.48 -10.54
CA SER A 308 18.18 6.85 -11.50
C SER A 308 18.47 6.33 -12.90
N GLU A 309 19.69 6.53 -13.40
CA GLU A 309 20.11 6.02 -14.71
C GLU A 309 20.00 4.48 -14.79
N TYR A 310 20.35 3.79 -13.70
CA TYR A 310 20.19 2.33 -13.60
C TYR A 310 18.71 1.92 -13.71
N VAL A 311 17.82 2.59 -12.96
CA VAL A 311 16.37 2.32 -12.98
C VAL A 311 15.80 2.61 -14.37
N HIS A 312 16.15 3.76 -14.98
CA HIS A 312 15.73 4.14 -16.34
C HIS A 312 16.27 3.17 -17.41
N SER A 313 17.48 2.63 -17.24
CA SER A 313 18.04 1.64 -18.17
C SER A 313 17.19 0.37 -18.27
N LYS A 314 16.32 0.11 -17.30
CA LYS A 314 15.36 -1.00 -17.29
C LYS A 314 13.97 -0.61 -17.81
N GLY A 315 13.78 0.65 -18.21
CA GLY A 315 12.47 1.20 -18.62
C GLY A 315 11.53 1.50 -17.45
N LEU A 316 12.09 1.58 -16.24
CA LEU A 316 11.42 1.93 -14.99
C LEU A 316 11.64 3.41 -14.66
N LYS A 317 10.99 3.92 -13.61
CA LYS A 317 11.04 5.31 -13.14
C LYS A 317 11.45 5.35 -11.68
N LEU A 318 12.29 6.32 -11.32
CA LEU A 318 12.75 6.50 -9.93
C LEU A 318 11.86 7.51 -9.19
N GLY A 319 11.39 7.15 -8.00
CA GLY A 319 10.79 8.07 -7.06
C GLY A 319 11.62 8.23 -5.80
N ILE A 320 11.43 9.36 -5.13
CA ILE A 320 12.04 9.68 -3.85
C ILE A 320 11.04 10.28 -2.87
N TYR A 321 11.51 10.55 -1.68
CA TYR A 321 10.77 11.13 -0.57
C TYR A 321 11.42 12.43 -0.10
N SER A 322 10.63 13.39 0.38
CA SER A 322 11.07 14.57 1.15
C SER A 322 9.90 15.11 1.98
N GLY A 323 10.05 16.29 2.55
CA GLY A 323 9.00 16.97 3.30
C GLY A 323 9.21 18.49 3.37
N PRO A 324 8.14 19.26 3.68
CA PRO A 324 8.19 20.71 3.79
C PRO A 324 8.87 21.23 5.05
N GLY A 325 9.04 20.37 6.06
CA GLY A 325 9.68 20.72 7.31
C GLY A 325 11.21 20.79 7.23
N PRO A 326 11.89 21.20 8.30
CA PRO A 326 13.35 21.15 8.37
C PRO A 326 13.89 19.71 8.36
N LEU A 327 13.15 18.77 8.89
CA LEU A 327 13.50 17.34 8.97
C LEU A 327 12.36 16.46 8.43
N THR A 328 12.73 15.29 7.94
CA THR A 328 11.79 14.20 7.59
C THR A 328 11.22 13.52 8.84
N CYS A 329 10.29 12.59 8.69
CA CYS A 329 9.72 11.83 9.80
C CYS A 329 10.78 11.01 10.55
N ALA A 330 11.79 10.47 9.85
CA ALA A 330 12.91 9.74 10.45
C ALA A 330 14.08 10.67 10.88
N GLY A 331 13.90 12.00 10.81
CA GLY A 331 14.89 12.97 11.28
C GLY A 331 16.03 13.26 10.30
N PHE A 332 15.84 12.99 9.01
CA PHE A 332 16.79 13.35 7.97
C PHE A 332 16.51 14.74 7.41
N THR A 333 17.45 15.32 6.66
CA THR A 333 17.29 16.66 6.05
C THR A 333 16.09 16.67 5.09
N ALA A 334 15.22 17.67 5.22
CA ALA A 334 14.10 17.88 4.33
C ALA A 334 14.18 19.23 3.58
N SER A 335 13.13 19.63 2.85
CA SER A 335 13.22 20.69 1.84
C SER A 335 12.92 22.10 2.35
N TYR A 336 12.62 22.29 3.63
CA TYR A 336 12.21 23.60 4.20
C TYR A 336 13.12 24.74 3.79
N LYS A 337 12.56 25.77 3.13
CA LYS A 337 13.24 26.96 2.57
C LYS A 337 14.27 26.68 1.46
N HIS A 338 14.27 25.46 0.91
CA HIS A 338 15.17 25.05 -0.18
C HIS A 338 14.42 24.34 -1.32
N GLU A 339 13.10 24.50 -1.39
CA GLU A 339 12.24 23.76 -2.32
C GLU A 339 12.66 23.94 -3.77
N VAL A 340 13.13 25.15 -4.15
CA VAL A 340 13.59 25.44 -5.52
C VAL A 340 14.88 24.69 -5.85
N GLN A 341 15.86 24.72 -4.94
CA GLN A 341 17.14 24.01 -5.12
C GLN A 341 16.92 22.50 -5.14
N ASP A 342 16.05 22.01 -4.26
CA ASP A 342 15.77 20.58 -4.16
C ASP A 342 15.00 20.06 -5.40
N ALA A 343 13.99 20.79 -5.87
CA ALA A 343 13.27 20.44 -7.09
C ALA A 343 14.19 20.42 -8.33
N GLN A 344 15.14 21.36 -8.42
CA GLN A 344 16.16 21.36 -9.46
C GLN A 344 17.06 20.12 -9.34
N ARG A 345 17.57 19.83 -8.14
CA ARG A 345 18.41 18.65 -7.86
C ARG A 345 17.70 17.36 -8.21
N PHE A 346 16.41 17.22 -7.86
CA PHE A 346 15.60 16.07 -8.20
C PHE A 346 15.47 15.90 -9.72
N GLY A 347 15.27 17.00 -10.44
CA GLY A 347 15.25 16.98 -11.91
C GLY A 347 16.59 16.57 -12.52
N GLU A 348 17.72 17.07 -11.99
CA GLU A 348 19.10 16.73 -12.43
C GLU A 348 19.44 15.25 -12.16
N TRP A 349 18.95 14.68 -11.07
CA TRP A 349 19.09 13.27 -10.76
C TRP A 349 18.19 12.36 -11.62
N GLY A 350 17.18 12.93 -12.29
CA GLY A 350 16.24 12.15 -13.09
C GLY A 350 15.09 11.55 -12.29
N VAL A 351 14.70 12.17 -11.20
CA VAL A 351 13.57 11.74 -10.37
C VAL A 351 12.24 11.92 -11.11
N ASP A 352 11.35 10.92 -11.04
CA ASP A 352 10.05 10.88 -11.72
C ASP A 352 8.84 10.94 -10.75
N TYR A 353 9.08 10.79 -9.45
CA TYR A 353 8.04 10.75 -8.42
C TYR A 353 8.57 11.34 -7.11
N LEU A 354 7.79 12.17 -6.44
CA LEU A 354 8.12 12.76 -5.14
C LEU A 354 6.97 12.51 -4.15
N LYS A 355 7.21 11.70 -3.11
CA LYS A 355 6.37 11.67 -1.91
C LYS A 355 6.80 12.81 -1.00
N TYR A 356 5.87 13.70 -0.66
CA TYR A 356 6.16 14.90 0.12
C TYR A 356 5.33 14.92 1.41
N ASP A 357 6.00 14.63 2.53
CA ASP A 357 5.39 14.27 3.79
C ASP A 357 5.44 15.39 4.82
N TRP A 358 4.33 15.61 5.51
CA TRP A 358 4.15 16.74 6.46
C TRP A 358 5.17 16.75 7.61
N CYS A 359 5.38 15.64 8.31
CA CYS A 359 6.39 15.40 9.36
C CYS A 359 6.67 16.62 10.28
N SER A 360 7.93 17.09 10.30
CA SER A 360 8.37 18.22 11.15
C SER A 360 7.83 19.58 10.73
N TYR A 361 7.09 19.68 9.61
CA TYR A 361 6.47 20.96 9.24
C TYR A 361 5.50 21.48 10.31
N SER A 362 4.93 20.58 11.12
CA SER A 362 4.13 20.95 12.29
C SER A 362 4.86 21.84 13.32
N GLN A 363 6.20 21.87 13.29
CA GLN A 363 7.03 22.72 14.16
C GLN A 363 7.17 24.16 13.61
N VAL A 364 6.93 24.37 12.33
CA VAL A 364 7.10 25.65 11.63
C VAL A 364 5.79 26.23 11.10
N ALA A 365 4.77 25.40 10.93
CA ALA A 365 3.43 25.83 10.57
C ALA A 365 2.84 26.71 11.68
N LYS A 366 2.20 27.82 11.30
CA LYS A 366 1.57 28.75 12.26
C LYS A 366 0.41 28.08 13.02
N ASP A 367 -0.36 27.28 12.31
CA ASP A 367 -1.53 26.58 12.82
C ASP A 367 -1.89 25.40 11.89
N ARG A 368 -3.07 24.83 12.04
CA ARG A 368 -3.63 23.79 11.17
C ARG A 368 -4.83 24.30 10.36
N SER A 369 -4.90 25.60 10.10
CA SER A 369 -5.91 26.15 9.20
C SER A 369 -5.70 25.64 7.77
N LEU A 370 -6.76 25.66 6.98
CA LEU A 370 -6.70 25.19 5.60
C LEU A 370 -5.62 25.89 4.76
N PRO A 371 -5.41 27.24 4.85
CA PRO A 371 -4.29 27.89 4.20
C PRO A 371 -2.92 27.34 4.63
N ALA A 372 -2.70 27.12 5.93
CA ALA A 372 -1.45 26.59 6.45
C ALA A 372 -1.20 25.13 6.01
N LEU A 373 -2.26 24.34 5.83
CA LEU A 373 -2.16 22.97 5.29
C LEU A 373 -1.80 22.95 3.80
N LYS A 374 -2.27 23.93 3.01
CA LYS A 374 -2.03 24.04 1.56
C LYS A 374 -0.67 24.64 1.21
N GLU A 375 -0.24 25.65 1.97
CA GLU A 375 0.94 26.47 1.67
C GLU A 375 2.19 25.66 1.28
N PRO A 376 2.66 24.69 2.09
CA PRO A 376 3.92 23.99 1.81
C PRO A 376 3.86 23.17 0.53
N TYR A 377 2.69 22.61 0.21
CA TYR A 377 2.50 21.85 -1.03
C TYR A 377 2.48 22.74 -2.26
N ALA A 378 1.86 23.91 -2.18
CA ALA A 378 1.86 24.90 -3.26
C ALA A 378 3.28 25.45 -3.53
N VAL A 379 4.09 25.66 -2.47
CA VAL A 379 5.49 26.10 -2.59
C VAL A 379 6.32 25.07 -3.34
N MET A 380 6.27 23.80 -2.95
CA MET A 380 7.00 22.74 -3.64
C MET A 380 6.46 22.54 -5.07
N ARG A 381 5.14 22.61 -5.31
CA ARG A 381 4.58 22.52 -6.67
C ARG A 381 5.15 23.59 -7.60
N ALA A 382 5.21 24.83 -7.14
CA ALA A 382 5.79 25.95 -7.91
C ALA A 382 7.28 25.74 -8.23
N ALA A 383 8.02 25.03 -7.38
CA ALA A 383 9.41 24.63 -7.61
C ALA A 383 9.50 23.48 -8.64
N LEU A 384 8.68 22.46 -8.49
CA LEU A 384 8.63 21.32 -9.42
C LEU A 384 8.18 21.71 -10.83
N ASP A 385 7.37 22.78 -10.98
CA ASP A 385 6.96 23.27 -12.29
C ASP A 385 8.12 23.86 -13.11
N LYS A 386 9.19 24.27 -12.42
CA LYS A 386 10.42 24.79 -13.04
C LYS A 386 11.47 23.70 -13.26
N ALA A 387 11.26 22.51 -12.71
CA ALA A 387 12.18 21.38 -12.91
C ALA A 387 12.18 20.95 -14.39
N PRO A 388 13.36 20.53 -14.93
CA PRO A 388 13.50 20.12 -16.34
C PRO A 388 12.93 18.72 -16.62
N ARG A 389 11.98 18.26 -15.80
CA ARG A 389 11.43 16.91 -15.84
C ARG A 389 10.04 16.86 -15.20
N ASP A 390 9.23 15.94 -15.66
CA ASP A 390 7.94 15.62 -15.02
C ASP A 390 8.17 14.79 -13.77
N ILE A 391 7.67 15.30 -12.64
CA ILE A 391 7.73 14.61 -11.35
C ILE A 391 6.30 14.46 -10.84
N VAL A 392 5.84 13.21 -10.71
CA VAL A 392 4.55 12.90 -10.09
C VAL A 392 4.61 13.32 -8.63
N TYR A 393 3.69 14.18 -8.21
CA TYR A 393 3.69 14.81 -6.91
C TYR A 393 2.64 14.18 -5.99
N SER A 394 3.09 13.48 -4.95
CA SER A 394 2.27 12.77 -3.98
C SER A 394 2.30 13.47 -2.63
N LEU A 395 1.16 13.99 -2.21
CA LEU A 395 0.99 14.69 -0.94
C LEU A 395 0.76 13.68 0.18
N CYS A 396 1.63 13.67 1.20
CA CYS A 396 1.50 12.79 2.35
C CYS A 396 1.24 13.63 3.61
N GLN A 397 -0.03 13.84 3.95
CA GLN A 397 -0.45 14.62 5.12
C GLN A 397 -1.68 14.01 5.81
N TYR A 398 -1.91 12.73 5.61
CA TYR A 398 -2.79 11.88 6.43
C TYR A 398 -4.30 12.20 6.35
N GLY A 399 -4.77 12.91 5.32
CA GLY A 399 -6.18 13.28 5.13
C GLY A 399 -6.58 14.57 5.84
N TRP A 400 -5.66 15.30 6.45
CA TRP A 400 -5.99 16.50 7.20
C TRP A 400 -6.57 17.61 6.32
N GLY A 401 -7.59 18.29 6.87
CA GLY A 401 -8.29 19.36 6.18
C GLY A 401 -9.00 18.90 4.90
N ASP A 402 -9.41 17.61 4.86
CA ASP A 402 -10.10 17.01 3.72
C ASP A 402 -9.30 17.18 2.42
N VAL A 403 -8.03 16.72 2.43
CA VAL A 403 -7.06 16.90 1.33
C VAL A 403 -7.62 16.56 -0.04
N TRP A 404 -8.55 15.62 -0.12
CA TRP A 404 -9.22 15.27 -1.38
C TRP A 404 -9.98 16.44 -2.01
N GLU A 405 -10.41 17.45 -1.22
CA GLU A 405 -11.10 18.63 -1.74
C GLU A 405 -10.15 19.66 -2.37
N TRP A 406 -8.89 19.70 -1.95
CA TRP A 406 -7.95 20.73 -2.34
C TRP A 406 -6.60 20.21 -2.91
N GLY A 407 -6.32 18.91 -2.81
CA GLY A 407 -5.05 18.35 -3.25
C GLY A 407 -4.74 18.61 -4.72
N ALA A 408 -5.75 18.58 -5.59
CA ALA A 408 -5.60 18.96 -7.01
C ALA A 408 -5.30 20.45 -7.19
N GLU A 409 -5.85 21.34 -6.37
CA GLU A 409 -5.63 22.79 -6.43
C GLU A 409 -4.15 23.17 -6.21
N VAL A 410 -3.47 22.47 -5.32
CA VAL A 410 -2.03 22.66 -5.07
C VAL A 410 -1.15 21.81 -6.00
N GLY A 411 -1.74 21.22 -7.04
CA GLY A 411 -1.04 20.46 -8.08
C GLY A 411 -0.59 19.05 -7.66
N GLY A 412 -1.20 18.49 -6.64
CA GLY A 412 -1.00 17.08 -6.25
C GLY A 412 -1.52 16.13 -7.33
N ASN A 413 -0.72 15.13 -7.69
CA ASN A 413 -1.16 14.03 -8.54
C ASN A 413 -1.75 12.87 -7.72
N CYS A 414 -1.32 12.74 -6.48
CA CYS A 414 -1.86 11.80 -5.49
C CYS A 414 -1.91 12.49 -4.13
N TRP A 415 -2.77 12.03 -3.25
CA TRP A 415 -2.80 12.49 -1.86
C TRP A 415 -3.28 11.41 -0.91
N ARG A 416 -2.53 11.23 0.17
CA ARG A 416 -2.89 10.32 1.27
C ARG A 416 -4.16 10.79 1.95
N THR A 417 -5.13 9.93 2.01
CA THR A 417 -6.47 10.21 2.57
C THR A 417 -6.62 9.82 4.03
N THR A 418 -5.66 9.05 4.55
CA THR A 418 -5.66 8.50 5.91
C THR A 418 -4.26 8.41 6.49
N GLY A 419 -4.12 8.08 7.76
CA GLY A 419 -2.88 7.62 8.39
C GLY A 419 -2.30 6.36 7.73
N ASP A 420 -1.15 5.91 8.23
CA ASP A 420 -0.40 4.82 7.62
C ASP A 420 -1.08 3.46 7.76
N ILE A 421 -0.96 2.65 6.69
CA ILE A 421 -1.47 1.29 6.67
C ILE A 421 -0.48 0.32 7.32
N VAL A 422 -1.03 -0.62 8.08
CA VAL A 422 -0.31 -1.83 8.49
C VAL A 422 -1.02 -3.08 7.99
N ASP A 423 -0.33 -4.20 7.98
CA ASP A 423 -0.79 -5.47 7.41
C ASP A 423 -1.80 -6.23 8.30
N THR A 424 -2.81 -5.52 8.81
CA THR A 424 -3.93 -6.11 9.54
C THR A 424 -5.25 -5.83 8.83
N TRP A 425 -6.24 -6.69 9.03
CA TRP A 425 -7.56 -6.48 8.46
C TRP A 425 -8.18 -5.14 8.90
N SER A 426 -8.13 -4.83 10.20
CA SER A 426 -8.71 -3.59 10.74
C SER A 426 -8.10 -2.35 10.09
N SER A 427 -6.77 -2.30 9.94
CA SER A 427 -6.09 -1.19 9.26
C SER A 427 -6.48 -1.13 7.78
N MET A 428 -6.30 -2.22 7.03
CA MET A 428 -6.57 -2.26 5.60
C MET A 428 -8.04 -1.97 5.28
N ALA A 429 -8.97 -2.61 5.98
CA ALA A 429 -10.41 -2.41 5.78
C ALA A 429 -10.87 -1.03 6.25
N GLY A 430 -10.36 -0.57 7.40
CA GLY A 430 -10.64 0.77 7.93
C GLY A 430 -10.21 1.87 6.96
N ILE A 431 -9.03 1.76 6.36
CA ILE A 431 -8.52 2.72 5.38
C ILE A 431 -9.26 2.61 4.05
N GLY A 432 -9.36 1.39 3.50
CA GLY A 432 -9.91 1.18 2.16
C GLY A 432 -11.40 1.49 2.05
N PHE A 433 -12.22 1.01 2.99
CA PHE A 433 -13.67 1.27 2.95
C PHE A 433 -14.06 2.69 3.37
N LYS A 434 -13.19 3.43 4.06
CA LYS A 434 -13.38 4.87 4.32
C LYS A 434 -13.27 5.75 3.06
N GLN A 435 -12.78 5.22 1.94
CA GLN A 435 -12.71 5.96 0.67
C GLN A 435 -14.09 6.21 0.04
N ALA A 436 -15.16 5.64 0.58
CA ALA A 436 -16.54 5.92 0.12
C ALA A 436 -16.90 7.40 0.30
N GLY A 437 -17.35 8.04 -0.77
CA GLY A 437 -17.68 9.48 -0.79
C GLY A 437 -16.57 10.36 -1.37
N HIS A 438 -15.35 9.81 -1.58
CA HIS A 438 -14.23 10.54 -2.18
C HIS A 438 -14.19 10.42 -3.72
N GLU A 439 -15.09 9.65 -4.34
CA GLU A 439 -15.06 9.35 -5.78
C GLU A 439 -15.13 10.58 -6.69
N LYS A 440 -15.77 11.66 -6.24
CA LYS A 440 -15.90 12.90 -7.01
C LYS A 440 -14.62 13.73 -7.08
N TYR A 441 -13.62 13.42 -6.26
CA TYR A 441 -12.38 14.19 -6.18
C TYR A 441 -11.22 13.55 -6.95
N ALA A 442 -11.35 12.26 -7.32
CA ALA A 442 -10.35 11.54 -8.10
C ALA A 442 -10.70 11.53 -9.59
N GLY A 443 -9.67 11.53 -10.42
CA GLY A 443 -9.79 11.45 -11.88
C GLY A 443 -8.41 11.51 -12.56
N PRO A 444 -8.36 11.49 -13.90
CA PRO A 444 -7.09 11.50 -14.63
C PRO A 444 -6.17 12.66 -14.21
N GLY A 445 -5.00 12.31 -13.69
CA GLY A 445 -4.01 13.25 -13.15
C GLY A 445 -4.09 13.49 -11.64
N HIS A 446 -5.13 13.02 -10.97
CA HIS A 446 -5.43 13.31 -9.56
C HIS A 446 -6.07 12.10 -8.85
N TRP A 447 -5.40 11.51 -7.86
CA TRP A 447 -5.80 10.22 -7.29
C TRP A 447 -5.84 10.26 -5.76
N ASN A 448 -6.95 9.75 -5.18
CA ASN A 448 -7.01 9.43 -3.77
C ASN A 448 -6.07 8.26 -3.48
N ASP A 449 -5.23 8.39 -2.46
CA ASP A 449 -4.23 7.40 -2.09
C ASP A 449 -4.54 6.82 -0.70
N PRO A 450 -5.06 5.59 -0.63
CA PRO A 450 -5.29 4.89 0.63
C PRO A 450 -4.04 4.16 1.16
N ASP A 451 -2.86 4.55 0.69
CA ASP A 451 -1.55 3.98 1.06
C ASP A 451 -1.20 2.64 0.37
N MET A 452 -0.09 2.05 0.77
CA MET A 452 0.64 0.95 0.15
C MET A 452 -0.13 -0.36 0.08
N LEU A 453 0.34 -1.27 -0.78
CA LEU A 453 -0.10 -2.66 -0.83
C LEU A 453 0.72 -3.50 0.16
N VAL A 454 0.09 -3.92 1.26
CA VAL A 454 0.74 -4.69 2.34
C VAL A 454 0.55 -6.20 2.16
N VAL A 455 0.89 -6.71 0.96
CA VAL A 455 0.92 -8.13 0.59
C VAL A 455 2.36 -8.66 0.62
N GLY A 456 2.56 -9.98 0.56
CA GLY A 456 3.91 -10.58 0.52
C GLY A 456 4.67 -10.48 1.84
N ARG A 457 5.95 -10.12 1.82
CA ARG A 457 6.79 -9.98 3.02
C ARG A 457 7.04 -8.50 3.33
N VAL A 458 6.55 -8.06 4.47
CA VAL A 458 6.68 -6.70 5.01
C VAL A 458 7.42 -6.74 6.37
N GLY A 459 7.71 -5.61 7.01
CA GLY A 459 8.38 -5.63 8.32
C GLY A 459 8.84 -4.28 8.85
N TRP A 460 8.76 -3.22 8.04
CA TRP A 460 9.23 -1.87 8.44
C TRP A 460 10.63 -1.85 9.03
N GLY A 461 11.54 -2.65 8.43
CA GLY A 461 12.92 -2.77 8.89
C GLY A 461 13.59 -4.04 8.38
N PRO A 462 14.79 -4.40 8.92
CA PRO A 462 15.57 -5.52 8.37
C PRO A 462 14.94 -6.90 8.65
N GLN A 463 13.98 -6.99 9.57
CA GLN A 463 13.32 -8.26 9.96
C GLN A 463 11.97 -8.39 9.27
N LEU A 464 11.97 -9.04 8.11
CA LEU A 464 10.77 -9.24 7.32
C LEU A 464 9.96 -10.45 7.80
N HIS A 465 8.63 -10.32 7.76
CA HIS A 465 7.68 -11.41 8.01
C HIS A 465 6.63 -11.50 6.89
N PRO A 466 6.01 -12.65 6.66
CA PRO A 466 4.85 -12.71 5.77
C PRO A 466 3.74 -11.78 6.27
N THR A 467 3.02 -11.13 5.36
CA THR A 467 1.86 -10.30 5.74
C THR A 467 0.91 -11.07 6.66
N ARG A 468 0.35 -10.37 7.64
CA ARG A 468 -0.66 -10.93 8.56
C ARG A 468 -2.04 -11.03 7.94
N LEU A 469 -2.25 -10.44 6.77
CA LEU A 469 -3.49 -10.60 6.01
C LEU A 469 -3.65 -12.04 5.52
N THR A 470 -4.83 -12.61 5.70
CA THR A 470 -5.19 -13.90 5.12
C THR A 470 -5.23 -13.82 3.58
N PRO A 471 -5.20 -14.94 2.85
CA PRO A 471 -5.33 -14.91 1.40
C PRO A 471 -6.59 -14.20 0.91
N ASP A 472 -7.75 -14.40 1.56
CA ASP A 472 -9.00 -13.73 1.21
C ASP A 472 -8.93 -12.22 1.45
N GLU A 473 -8.30 -11.77 2.54
CA GLU A 473 -8.05 -10.37 2.84
C GLU A 473 -7.10 -9.72 1.83
N GLN A 474 -6.09 -10.45 1.34
CA GLN A 474 -5.20 -9.95 0.29
C GLN A 474 -5.94 -9.80 -1.05
N TYR A 475 -6.83 -10.73 -1.42
CA TYR A 475 -7.72 -10.57 -2.58
C TYR A 475 -8.62 -9.34 -2.43
N THR A 476 -9.16 -9.11 -1.24
CA THR A 476 -9.96 -7.91 -0.92
C THR A 476 -9.14 -6.64 -1.06
N HIS A 477 -7.92 -6.62 -0.52
CA HIS A 477 -7.02 -5.48 -0.58
C HIS A 477 -6.74 -5.03 -2.02
N ILE A 478 -6.23 -5.94 -2.86
CA ILE A 478 -5.94 -5.62 -4.27
C ILE A 478 -7.21 -5.23 -5.02
N SER A 479 -8.33 -5.94 -4.82
CA SER A 479 -9.59 -5.64 -5.49
C SER A 479 -10.12 -4.24 -5.15
N LEU A 480 -10.06 -3.86 -3.88
CA LEU A 480 -10.54 -2.57 -3.42
C LEU A 480 -9.67 -1.44 -3.94
N TRP A 481 -8.33 -1.54 -3.84
CA TRP A 481 -7.41 -0.53 -4.40
C TRP A 481 -7.58 -0.35 -5.91
N CYS A 482 -7.80 -1.45 -6.65
CA CYS A 482 -8.10 -1.36 -8.09
C CYS A 482 -9.45 -0.68 -8.37
N LEU A 483 -10.50 -0.99 -7.61
CA LEU A 483 -11.79 -0.32 -7.72
C LEU A 483 -11.71 1.18 -7.39
N LEU A 484 -10.88 1.53 -6.41
CA LEU A 484 -10.66 2.92 -6.00
C LEU A 484 -9.86 3.75 -7.02
N SER A 485 -9.29 3.14 -8.07
CA SER A 485 -8.30 3.82 -8.94
C SER A 485 -7.16 4.44 -8.11
N ALA A 486 -6.76 3.76 -7.04
CA ALA A 486 -5.71 4.23 -6.15
C ALA A 486 -4.32 4.03 -6.79
N PRO A 487 -3.30 4.81 -6.40
CA PRO A 487 -1.92 4.42 -6.62
C PRO A 487 -1.68 2.99 -6.10
N LEU A 488 -1.03 2.16 -6.89
CA LEU A 488 -0.67 0.79 -6.50
C LEU A 488 0.83 0.76 -6.20
N LEU A 489 1.20 0.91 -4.93
CA LEU A 489 2.59 0.89 -4.49
C LEU A 489 2.85 -0.35 -3.64
N ILE A 490 3.60 -1.30 -4.19
CA ILE A 490 3.97 -2.55 -3.52
C ILE A 490 4.87 -2.22 -2.32
N GLY A 491 4.45 -2.61 -1.10
CA GLY A 491 5.20 -2.37 0.13
C GLY A 491 6.04 -3.55 0.60
N CYS A 492 6.14 -4.64 -0.16
CA CYS A 492 6.91 -5.82 0.24
C CYS A 492 8.28 -5.92 -0.44
N ASP A 493 9.14 -6.81 0.08
CA ASP A 493 10.39 -7.17 -0.57
C ASP A 493 10.12 -7.98 -1.84
N MET A 494 10.29 -7.35 -3.01
CA MET A 494 10.06 -7.97 -4.30
C MET A 494 11.09 -9.05 -4.66
N SER A 495 12.23 -9.12 -3.99
CA SER A 495 13.25 -10.16 -4.24
C SER A 495 12.82 -11.54 -3.75
N THR A 496 11.80 -11.60 -2.87
CA THR A 496 11.31 -12.82 -2.23
C THR A 496 9.83 -13.10 -2.52
N LEU A 497 9.30 -12.61 -3.65
CA LEU A 497 7.93 -12.88 -4.08
C LEU A 497 7.68 -14.37 -4.23
N ASP A 498 6.65 -14.88 -3.56
CA ASP A 498 6.11 -16.21 -3.79
C ASP A 498 5.06 -16.22 -4.92
N ASP A 499 4.70 -17.42 -5.39
CA ASP A 499 3.74 -17.59 -6.50
C ASP A 499 2.37 -16.97 -6.18
N PHE A 500 1.96 -17.01 -4.92
CA PHE A 500 0.69 -16.44 -4.50
C PHE A 500 0.71 -14.92 -4.60
N THR A 501 1.70 -14.27 -3.99
CA THR A 501 1.86 -12.81 -4.03
C THR A 501 2.02 -12.33 -5.47
N LEU A 502 2.84 -13.03 -6.26
CA LEU A 502 3.00 -12.71 -7.67
C LEU A 502 1.67 -12.81 -8.42
N SER A 503 0.85 -13.84 -8.15
CA SER A 503 -0.46 -14.02 -8.79
C SER A 503 -1.46 -12.89 -8.47
N LEU A 504 -1.35 -12.28 -7.29
CA LEU A 504 -2.15 -11.10 -6.92
C LEU A 504 -1.75 -9.87 -7.73
N LEU A 505 -0.45 -9.69 -7.96
CA LEU A 505 0.14 -8.51 -8.62
C LEU A 505 0.20 -8.62 -10.15
N THR A 506 -0.19 -9.75 -10.73
CA THR A 506 -0.08 -10.03 -12.17
C THR A 506 -1.40 -10.41 -12.83
N ASN A 507 -2.54 -10.18 -12.18
CA ASN A 507 -3.83 -10.39 -12.83
C ASN A 507 -4.20 -9.19 -13.71
N ASP A 508 -3.97 -9.33 -15.01
CA ASP A 508 -4.16 -8.25 -15.98
C ASP A 508 -5.61 -7.75 -16.08
N GLU A 509 -6.61 -8.59 -15.78
CA GLU A 509 -8.01 -8.13 -15.78
C GLU A 509 -8.35 -7.32 -14.52
N VAL A 510 -7.74 -7.63 -13.41
CA VAL A 510 -7.87 -6.88 -12.15
C VAL A 510 -7.11 -5.55 -12.24
N LEU A 511 -5.87 -5.57 -12.74
CA LEU A 511 -5.08 -4.35 -12.93
C LEU A 511 -5.71 -3.40 -13.97
N ALA A 512 -6.36 -3.93 -15.00
CA ALA A 512 -7.08 -3.12 -16.00
C ALA A 512 -8.23 -2.29 -15.40
N ILE A 513 -8.78 -2.68 -14.25
CA ILE A 513 -9.78 -1.87 -13.53
C ILE A 513 -9.13 -0.58 -13.00
N ASN A 514 -7.96 -0.71 -12.39
CA ASN A 514 -7.19 0.42 -11.86
C ASN A 514 -6.74 1.36 -12.99
N GLN A 515 -6.27 0.81 -14.09
CA GLN A 515 -5.69 1.53 -15.23
C GLN A 515 -6.73 1.94 -16.29
N ASP A 516 -8.02 1.83 -16.00
CA ASP A 516 -9.09 2.26 -16.90
C ASP A 516 -9.00 3.77 -17.18
N ARG A 517 -9.00 4.15 -18.47
CA ARG A 517 -8.78 5.52 -18.94
C ARG A 517 -9.86 6.51 -18.49
N LEU A 518 -11.07 6.04 -18.16
CA LEU A 518 -12.11 6.89 -17.59
C LEU A 518 -11.69 7.46 -16.23
N GLY A 519 -10.80 6.76 -15.48
CA GLY A 519 -10.20 7.20 -14.23
C GLY A 519 -11.17 7.42 -13.08
N ARG A 520 -12.38 6.88 -13.14
CA ARG A 520 -13.37 7.04 -12.08
C ARG A 520 -13.11 6.07 -10.94
N GLN A 521 -13.09 6.59 -9.73
CA GLN A 521 -13.13 5.78 -8.51
C GLN A 521 -14.50 5.10 -8.36
N ALA A 522 -14.52 3.86 -7.85
CA ALA A 522 -15.76 3.18 -7.51
C ALA A 522 -16.53 3.92 -6.40
N ARG A 523 -17.84 3.92 -6.51
CA ARG A 523 -18.75 4.36 -5.44
C ARG A 523 -19.27 3.17 -4.66
N ARG A 524 -19.49 3.35 -3.37
CA ARG A 524 -20.16 2.35 -2.53
C ARG A 524 -21.67 2.41 -2.76
N LEU A 525 -22.23 1.32 -3.27
CA LEU A 525 -23.66 1.22 -3.54
C LEU A 525 -24.46 0.87 -2.28
N SER A 526 -23.95 -0.05 -1.46
CA SER A 526 -24.59 -0.47 -0.21
C SER A 526 -23.56 -0.87 0.84
N ASN A 527 -23.96 -0.72 2.11
CA ASN A 527 -23.22 -1.16 3.29
C ASN A 527 -24.20 -1.49 4.41
N ASP A 528 -24.14 -2.69 4.94
CA ASP A 528 -24.90 -3.12 6.13
C ASP A 528 -23.97 -3.55 7.28
N ASN A 529 -22.72 -3.02 7.29
CA ASN A 529 -21.63 -3.30 8.21
C ASN A 529 -20.99 -4.71 8.06
N VAL A 530 -21.60 -5.58 7.26
CA VAL A 530 -21.11 -6.93 6.98
C VAL A 530 -20.92 -7.14 5.48
N ARG A 531 -21.84 -6.61 4.68
CA ARG A 531 -21.82 -6.71 3.22
C ARG A 531 -21.64 -5.33 2.61
N GLN A 532 -20.67 -5.20 1.74
CA GLN A 532 -20.51 -3.98 0.95
C GLN A 532 -20.54 -4.30 -0.54
N ILE A 533 -21.23 -3.47 -1.30
CA ILE A 533 -21.27 -3.53 -2.76
C ILE A 533 -20.68 -2.22 -3.29
N TRP A 534 -19.65 -2.36 -4.11
CA TRP A 534 -18.97 -1.24 -4.76
C TRP A 534 -19.08 -1.36 -6.26
N VAL A 535 -19.31 -0.24 -6.95
CA VAL A 535 -19.52 -0.19 -8.41
C VAL A 535 -18.65 0.89 -9.04
N LYS A 536 -17.91 0.50 -10.08
CA LYS A 536 -17.06 1.38 -10.89
C LYS A 536 -17.55 1.38 -12.33
N GLU A 537 -17.73 2.57 -12.89
CA GLU A 537 -17.97 2.77 -14.31
C GLU A 537 -16.67 2.56 -15.09
N MET A 538 -16.75 1.87 -16.21
CA MET A 538 -15.61 1.59 -17.09
C MET A 538 -15.75 2.29 -18.44
N GLU A 539 -14.64 2.58 -19.10
CA GLU A 539 -14.58 3.30 -20.38
C GLU A 539 -15.44 2.67 -21.48
N ASP A 540 -15.51 1.34 -21.51
CA ASP A 540 -16.27 0.58 -22.52
C ASP A 540 -17.78 0.48 -22.21
N GLY A 541 -18.27 1.25 -21.23
CA GLY A 541 -19.66 1.23 -20.78
C GLY A 541 -20.02 0.06 -19.87
N SER A 542 -19.10 -0.88 -19.64
CA SER A 542 -19.27 -1.93 -18.65
C SER A 542 -19.14 -1.37 -17.23
N LYS A 543 -19.51 -2.19 -16.25
CA LYS A 543 -19.33 -1.87 -14.83
C LYS A 543 -18.49 -2.94 -14.16
N THR A 544 -17.61 -2.53 -13.25
CA THR A 544 -16.94 -3.46 -12.35
C THR A 544 -17.58 -3.40 -10.98
N VAL A 545 -17.90 -4.56 -10.42
CA VAL A 545 -18.59 -4.69 -9.14
C VAL A 545 -17.75 -5.51 -8.18
N GLY A 546 -17.49 -4.94 -7.01
CA GLY A 546 -16.92 -5.64 -5.87
C GLY A 546 -18.02 -6.01 -4.87
N LEU A 547 -18.20 -7.30 -4.62
CA LEU A 547 -19.06 -7.82 -3.56
C LEU A 547 -18.18 -8.27 -2.41
N PHE A 548 -18.17 -7.52 -1.31
CA PHE A 548 -17.27 -7.73 -0.17
C PHE A 548 -18.02 -8.29 1.04
N TYR A 549 -17.49 -9.36 1.62
CA TYR A 549 -17.86 -9.78 2.96
C TYR A 549 -16.91 -9.06 3.93
N ALA A 550 -17.28 -7.86 4.31
CA ALA A 550 -16.46 -6.93 5.07
C ALA A 550 -17.15 -6.61 6.40
N ASP A 551 -17.23 -7.60 7.29
CA ASP A 551 -17.64 -7.27 8.64
C ASP A 551 -16.60 -6.30 9.25
N ASP A 552 -17.03 -5.50 10.24
CA ASP A 552 -16.22 -4.45 10.84
C ASP A 552 -14.97 -4.97 11.57
N GLY A 553 -14.72 -6.28 11.46
CA GLY A 553 -13.55 -6.93 12.02
C GLY A 553 -13.51 -6.89 13.53
N LYS A 554 -14.58 -6.48 14.21
CA LYS A 554 -14.70 -6.61 15.67
C LYS A 554 -14.58 -8.08 16.00
N ARG A 555 -13.37 -8.45 16.37
CA ARG A 555 -13.06 -9.83 16.78
C ARG A 555 -13.33 -9.94 18.26
N THR A 556 -14.09 -10.95 18.63
CA THR A 556 -14.07 -11.34 20.04
C THR A 556 -12.65 -11.77 20.41
N PRO A 557 -12.20 -11.55 21.66
CA PRO A 557 -10.85 -11.95 22.09
C PRO A 557 -10.51 -13.42 21.74
N VAL A 558 -11.51 -14.28 21.71
CA VAL A 558 -11.36 -15.70 21.32
C VAL A 558 -11.00 -15.89 19.85
N GLU A 559 -11.51 -15.03 18.98
CA GLU A 559 -11.25 -15.09 17.54
C GLU A 559 -9.81 -14.71 17.18
N TYR A 560 -9.08 -13.99 18.04
CA TYR A 560 -7.64 -13.74 17.87
C TYR A 560 -6.77 -14.99 18.03
N PHE A 561 -7.27 -16.06 18.67
CA PHE A 561 -6.54 -17.30 18.90
C PHE A 561 -7.13 -18.52 18.15
N GLY A 562 -8.24 -18.33 17.47
CA GLY A 562 -8.84 -19.38 16.62
C GLY A 562 -8.04 -19.59 15.33
N PRO A 563 -8.28 -20.70 14.64
CA PRO A 563 -7.95 -20.73 13.22
C PRO A 563 -8.71 -19.58 12.58
N TRP A 564 -8.02 -18.66 11.93
CA TRP A 564 -8.56 -17.50 11.21
C TRP A 564 -9.47 -17.89 10.03
N THR A 565 -9.97 -19.08 10.06
CA THR A 565 -10.74 -19.74 9.02
C THR A 565 -12.16 -19.97 9.51
N LYS A 566 -12.95 -18.90 9.61
CA LYS A 566 -14.36 -19.15 9.32
C LYS A 566 -14.41 -19.54 7.84
N LYS A 567 -14.50 -20.84 7.53
CA LYS A 567 -14.86 -21.33 6.19
C LYS A 567 -16.31 -20.94 5.84
N VAL A 568 -16.76 -19.82 6.35
CA VAL A 568 -18.09 -19.29 6.14
C VAL A 568 -18.05 -18.48 4.85
N LYS A 569 -18.78 -18.96 3.85
CA LYS A 569 -19.05 -18.18 2.65
C LYS A 569 -20.44 -17.56 2.79
N MET A 570 -20.52 -16.28 2.50
CA MET A 570 -21.80 -15.56 2.46
C MET A 570 -22.34 -15.52 1.03
N LYS A 571 -23.61 -15.86 0.84
CA LYS A 571 -24.28 -15.62 -0.44
C LYS A 571 -24.56 -14.14 -0.59
N MET A 572 -24.05 -13.53 -1.64
CA MET A 572 -24.33 -12.15 -2.02
C MET A 572 -25.02 -12.10 -3.39
N THR A 573 -26.01 -11.24 -3.51
CA THR A 573 -26.81 -11.07 -4.72
C THR A 573 -26.41 -9.80 -5.43
N LEU A 574 -26.17 -9.90 -6.74
CA LEU A 574 -26.00 -8.77 -7.66
C LEU A 574 -27.22 -8.66 -8.54
N ARG A 575 -27.95 -7.54 -8.46
CA ARG A 575 -29.08 -7.23 -9.34
C ARG A 575 -28.68 -6.21 -10.39
N GLY A 576 -29.05 -6.47 -11.65
CA GLY A 576 -28.72 -5.55 -12.74
C GLY A 576 -29.26 -4.13 -12.51
N VAL A 577 -30.50 -4.02 -11.98
CA VAL A 577 -31.13 -2.73 -11.69
C VAL A 577 -30.39 -1.89 -10.66
N ASP A 578 -29.77 -2.50 -9.65
CA ASP A 578 -29.01 -1.80 -8.60
C ASP A 578 -27.76 -1.10 -9.14
N ILE A 579 -27.22 -1.63 -10.24
CA ILE A 579 -26.07 -1.07 -10.94
C ILE A 579 -26.45 -0.33 -12.22
N GLY A 580 -27.76 -0.04 -12.43
CA GLY A 580 -28.26 0.74 -13.56
C GLY A 580 -28.27 -0.01 -14.89
N ILE A 581 -28.24 -1.34 -14.90
CA ILE A 581 -28.38 -2.16 -16.11
C ILE A 581 -29.82 -2.66 -16.21
N LYS A 582 -30.48 -2.32 -17.31
CA LYS A 582 -31.80 -2.84 -17.66
C LYS A 582 -31.68 -4.07 -18.55
N GLY A 583 -32.57 -5.05 -18.36
CA GLY A 583 -32.59 -6.27 -19.17
C GLY A 583 -31.48 -7.26 -18.80
N LYS A 584 -31.08 -8.08 -19.78
CA LYS A 584 -30.06 -9.11 -19.58
C LYS A 584 -28.66 -8.53 -19.43
N PHE A 585 -27.85 -9.19 -18.62
CA PHE A 585 -26.44 -8.80 -18.43
C PHE A 585 -25.52 -10.01 -18.36
N ARG A 586 -24.33 -9.84 -18.94
CA ARG A 586 -23.23 -10.81 -18.92
C ARG A 586 -22.32 -10.51 -17.74
N VAL A 587 -21.85 -11.56 -17.07
CA VAL A 587 -20.96 -11.46 -15.89
C VAL A 587 -19.70 -12.28 -16.08
N ARG A 588 -18.54 -11.68 -15.77
CA ARG A 588 -17.22 -12.31 -15.76
C ARG A 588 -16.56 -12.18 -14.40
N ASP A 589 -16.01 -13.27 -13.86
CA ASP A 589 -15.15 -13.28 -12.67
C ASP A 589 -13.73 -12.87 -13.09
N LEU A 590 -13.26 -11.73 -12.56
CA LEU A 590 -11.99 -11.15 -12.99
C LEU A 590 -10.78 -11.84 -12.38
N TRP A 591 -10.89 -12.33 -11.14
CA TRP A 591 -9.79 -13.09 -10.54
C TRP A 591 -9.54 -14.40 -11.26
N ARG A 592 -10.59 -15.09 -11.67
CA ARG A 592 -10.52 -16.36 -12.40
C ARG A 592 -10.46 -16.18 -13.91
N GLN A 593 -10.61 -14.95 -14.39
CA GLN A 593 -10.68 -14.61 -15.82
C GLN A 593 -11.68 -15.51 -16.56
N LYS A 594 -12.84 -15.77 -15.96
CA LYS A 594 -13.82 -16.74 -16.43
C LYS A 594 -15.22 -16.14 -16.53
N GLU A 595 -15.90 -16.47 -17.63
CA GLU A 595 -17.32 -16.15 -17.76
C GLU A 595 -18.14 -16.91 -16.71
N VAL A 596 -19.01 -16.16 -16.01
CA VAL A 596 -19.96 -16.72 -15.02
C VAL A 596 -21.26 -17.08 -15.71
N GLY A 597 -21.75 -16.23 -16.62
CA GLY A 597 -22.97 -16.46 -17.38
C GLY A 597 -23.69 -15.16 -17.79
N VAL A 598 -24.87 -15.34 -18.36
CA VAL A 598 -25.81 -14.28 -18.70
C VAL A 598 -27.05 -14.40 -17.84
N PHE A 599 -27.50 -13.32 -17.24
CA PHE A 599 -28.60 -13.28 -16.27
C PHE A 599 -29.63 -12.24 -16.67
N GLU A 600 -30.90 -12.46 -16.33
CA GLU A 600 -32.00 -11.53 -16.68
C GLU A 600 -32.26 -10.48 -15.61
N LYS A 601 -32.16 -10.85 -14.34
CA LYS A 601 -32.50 -9.95 -13.22
C LYS A 601 -31.38 -9.89 -12.18
N GLU A 602 -30.88 -11.05 -11.75
CA GLU A 602 -29.90 -11.15 -10.68
C GLU A 602 -29.02 -12.39 -10.83
N THR A 603 -27.87 -12.37 -10.20
CA THR A 603 -26.99 -13.50 -9.97
C THR A 603 -26.55 -13.56 -8.52
N GLN A 604 -26.17 -14.74 -8.05
CA GLN A 604 -25.66 -14.95 -6.69
C GLN A 604 -24.27 -15.56 -6.73
N THR A 605 -23.44 -15.11 -5.81
CA THR A 605 -22.10 -15.67 -5.62
C THR A 605 -21.81 -15.88 -4.14
N ALA A 606 -20.93 -16.84 -3.84
CA ALA A 606 -20.49 -17.13 -2.49
C ALA A 606 -19.16 -16.45 -2.22
N VAL A 607 -19.17 -15.45 -1.34
CA VAL A 607 -18.00 -14.65 -0.96
C VAL A 607 -17.42 -15.19 0.34
N PRO A 608 -16.11 -15.49 0.42
CA PRO A 608 -15.45 -15.92 1.66
C PRO A 608 -15.48 -14.82 2.72
N TYR A 609 -15.28 -15.20 3.97
CA TYR A 609 -15.11 -14.25 5.08
C TYR A 609 -13.92 -13.31 4.81
N HIS A 610 -14.13 -12.02 4.94
CA HIS A 610 -13.19 -10.95 4.55
C HIS A 610 -12.75 -10.97 3.08
N GLY A 611 -13.41 -11.79 2.27
CA GLY A 611 -13.11 -11.95 0.84
C GLY A 611 -13.96 -11.06 -0.05
N VAL A 612 -13.74 -11.22 -1.35
CA VAL A 612 -14.39 -10.48 -2.42
C VAL A 612 -14.79 -11.39 -3.58
N ALA A 613 -15.91 -11.06 -4.24
CA ALA A 613 -16.14 -11.44 -5.62
C ALA A 613 -16.02 -10.18 -6.49
N LEU A 614 -15.03 -10.16 -7.37
CA LEU A 614 -14.75 -9.05 -8.27
C LEU A 614 -15.23 -9.40 -9.67
N LEU A 615 -16.30 -8.72 -10.09
CA LEU A 615 -17.06 -9.07 -11.28
C LEU A 615 -17.06 -7.93 -12.30
N ARG A 616 -16.92 -8.23 -13.58
CA ARG A 616 -17.19 -7.28 -14.66
C ARG A 616 -18.53 -7.61 -15.30
N VAL A 617 -19.34 -6.59 -15.57
CA VAL A 617 -20.74 -6.71 -15.96
C VAL A 617 -21.02 -5.85 -17.17
N TRP A 618 -21.64 -6.44 -18.21
CA TRP A 618 -22.07 -5.75 -19.42
C TRP A 618 -23.57 -5.94 -19.62
N GLY A 619 -24.30 -4.87 -19.90
CA GLY A 619 -25.65 -4.98 -20.45
C GLY A 619 -25.57 -5.64 -21.84
N THR A 620 -26.48 -6.55 -22.14
CA THR A 620 -26.52 -7.22 -23.45
C THR A 620 -27.37 -6.47 -24.47
N GLU A 621 -28.24 -5.57 -24.03
CA GLU A 621 -29.01 -4.67 -24.89
C GLU A 621 -28.19 -3.38 -25.08
N LYS A 622 -28.09 -2.88 -26.33
CA LYS A 622 -27.50 -1.56 -26.59
C LYS A 622 -28.40 -0.51 -25.93
N GLN A 623 -27.85 0.23 -24.98
CA GLN A 623 -28.49 1.41 -24.41
C GLN A 623 -28.53 2.54 -25.42
#